data_b05df461f58e1007053bccbd7801be4e
#
_entry.id   b05df461f58e1007053bccbd7801be4e
#
_cell.length_a   1.000
_cell.length_b   1.000
_cell.length_c   1.000
_cell.angle_alpha   90.00
_cell.angle_beta   90.00
_cell.angle_gamma   90.00
#
_symmetry.space_group_name_H-M   'P 1'
#
loop_
_entity.id
_entity.type
_entity.pdbx_description
1 polymer ?
#
loop_
_entity_poly.entity_id
_entity_poly.type
_entity_poly.pdbx_seq_one_letter_code
_entity_poly.pdbx_strand_id
1 'polypeptide(L)'
;AKTLFPYTTLFRSDCYSYPATLRNELQEQLGTFPLFSFWGPNANIKSTQWIADASIYVDKKYNPTLNLIYLPHLDYCLQKFGNDFTKISKELGEIDQVVKQLVDHFESVGAEIILLSEYGINPVNQAIHINRFLREKGYIAIREERGLELLDAGASEAFSASDHQIAHIYIKDKSKIEKIKREVSTLSGVKLVLDKKEQEAYHIQHQRSGDLILIADDNAWFTYYYWLDDAKAPDFARLVDIHRKPGYDPVEMFMDPKNPFIKLKAAYKLARKLSGFRYLMNVIPLDATLIKGSHGSPFVEKQFYPIFVSSNESEKELEPVDVFDEILKKIF
;
A
#
# COMPACT_ATOMS: atom_id res chain seq x y z
N ALA A 1 15.22 9.99 6.39
CA ALA A 1 14.38 10.14 5.21
C ALA A 1 12.92 10.27 5.66
N LYS A 2 12.24 11.37 5.34
CA LYS A 2 10.81 11.49 5.57
C LYS A 2 10.12 10.96 4.32
N THR A 3 9.41 9.87 4.46
CA THR A 3 8.62 9.24 3.40
C THR A 3 7.61 10.23 2.83
N LEU A 4 7.66 10.42 1.52
CA LEU A 4 6.73 11.26 0.76
C LEU A 4 5.41 10.50 0.58
N PHE A 5 4.41 10.78 1.42
CA PHE A 5 3.04 10.39 1.13
C PHE A 5 2.25 11.63 0.69
N PRO A 6 1.57 11.60 -0.45
CA PRO A 6 0.71 12.70 -0.86
C PRO A 6 -0.48 12.80 0.11
N TYR A 7 -0.58 13.90 0.82
CA TYR A 7 -1.78 14.22 1.58
C TYR A 7 -2.92 14.52 0.61
N THR A 8 -3.80 13.57 0.42
CA THR A 8 -5.05 13.75 -0.32
C THR A 8 -6.12 14.36 0.58
N THR A 9 -5.88 15.52 1.11
CA THR A 9 -6.95 16.31 1.70
C THR A 9 -7.53 17.26 0.65
N LEU A 10 -8.74 17.73 0.88
CA LEU A 10 -9.58 18.66 0.13
C LEU A 10 -8.90 19.88 -0.53
N PHE A 11 -7.61 20.05 -0.33
CA PHE A 11 -6.76 21.05 -0.90
C PHE A 11 -5.89 20.41 -1.98
N ARG A 12 -5.73 21.05 -3.11
CA ARG A 12 -4.89 20.75 -4.27
C ARG A 12 -3.45 20.36 -3.87
N SER A 13 -3.26 19.28 -3.14
CA SER A 13 -1.94 18.77 -2.85
C SER A 13 -1.54 17.81 -3.95
N ASP A 14 -0.70 18.26 -4.83
CA ASP A 14 0.20 17.45 -5.59
C ASP A 14 1.40 17.04 -4.70
N CYS A 15 2.52 16.65 -5.25
CA CYS A 15 3.69 16.27 -4.48
C CYS A 15 4.26 17.46 -3.67
N TYR A 16 4.97 17.17 -2.58
CA TYR A 16 5.84 18.11 -1.89
C TYR A 16 7.31 17.68 -2.05
N SER A 17 8.23 18.63 -1.91
CA SER A 17 9.66 18.39 -2.08
C SER A 17 10.48 19.04 -0.98
N TYR A 18 11.73 18.59 -0.86
CA TYR A 18 12.75 19.31 -0.12
C TYR A 18 14.00 19.46 -1.02
N PRO A 19 14.45 20.68 -1.32
CA PRO A 19 13.86 21.97 -0.90
C PRO A 19 12.47 22.20 -1.52
N ALA A 20 11.63 23.00 -0.85
CA ALA A 20 10.23 23.22 -1.25
C ALA A 20 10.09 23.84 -2.65
N THR A 21 11.10 24.59 -3.12
CA THR A 21 11.15 25.20 -4.45
C THR A 21 11.23 24.18 -5.58
N LEU A 22 11.85 23.00 -5.32
CA LEU A 22 12.00 21.94 -6.32
C LEU A 22 10.65 21.47 -6.88
N ARG A 23 9.59 21.44 -6.05
CA ARG A 23 8.25 21.10 -6.51
C ARG A 23 7.78 22.01 -7.65
N ASN A 24 7.96 23.34 -7.49
CA ASN A 24 7.53 24.30 -8.52
C ASN A 24 8.33 24.13 -9.81
N GLU A 25 9.62 23.90 -9.69
CA GLU A 25 10.50 23.65 -10.84
C GLU A 25 10.09 22.37 -11.59
N LEU A 26 9.83 21.28 -10.86
CA LEU A 26 9.35 20.04 -11.48
C LEU A 26 8.01 20.23 -12.19
N GLN A 27 7.09 21.02 -11.59
CA GLN A 27 5.82 21.33 -12.24
C GLN A 27 5.97 22.19 -13.51
N GLU A 28 6.91 23.12 -13.53
CA GLU A 28 7.21 23.93 -14.71
C GLU A 28 7.81 23.08 -15.84
N GLN A 29 8.64 22.10 -15.52
CA GLN A 29 9.33 21.25 -16.49
C GLN A 29 8.50 20.07 -16.97
N LEU A 30 7.78 19.40 -16.06
CA LEU A 30 7.13 18.12 -16.29
C LEU A 30 5.59 18.20 -16.22
N GLY A 31 5.06 19.35 -15.85
CA GLY A 31 3.65 19.49 -15.49
C GLY A 31 3.33 18.95 -14.10
N THR A 32 2.07 19.09 -13.70
CA THR A 32 1.59 18.65 -12.39
C THR A 32 1.63 17.12 -12.30
N PHE A 33 2.11 16.60 -11.16
CA PHE A 33 2.12 15.17 -10.88
C PHE A 33 0.72 14.57 -11.06
N PRO A 34 0.57 13.51 -11.87
CA PRO A 34 -0.73 12.92 -12.18
C PRO A 34 -1.25 12.03 -11.03
N LEU A 35 -1.61 12.65 -9.89
CA LEU A 35 -1.99 11.98 -8.65
C LEU A 35 -3.08 10.91 -8.82
N PHE A 36 -4.07 11.17 -9.69
CA PHE A 36 -5.13 10.19 -9.97
C PHE A 36 -4.68 8.99 -10.80
N SER A 37 -3.46 9.05 -11.36
CA SER A 37 -2.80 7.91 -12.01
C SER A 37 -1.85 7.18 -11.07
N PHE A 38 -1.64 7.68 -9.86
CA PHE A 38 -0.74 7.07 -8.88
C PHE A 38 -1.46 6.00 -8.05
N TRP A 39 -2.67 6.28 -7.57
CA TRP A 39 -3.43 5.36 -6.73
C TRP A 39 -4.93 5.43 -7.04
N GLY A 40 -5.62 4.30 -6.96
CA GLY A 40 -7.05 4.17 -7.18
C GLY A 40 -7.42 3.50 -8.51
N PRO A 41 -8.70 3.55 -8.92
CA PRO A 41 -9.19 2.81 -10.09
C PRO A 41 -8.57 3.23 -11.43
N ASN A 42 -7.96 4.41 -11.48
CA ASN A 42 -7.31 4.97 -12.67
C ASN A 42 -5.78 4.90 -12.62
N ALA A 43 -5.21 4.18 -11.66
CA ALA A 43 -3.76 3.99 -11.57
C ALA A 43 -3.19 3.44 -12.88
N ASN A 44 -2.12 4.03 -13.39
CA ASN A 44 -1.48 3.67 -14.65
C ASN A 44 -0.04 4.19 -14.72
N ILE A 45 0.68 3.85 -15.79
CA ILE A 45 2.11 4.15 -15.95
C ILE A 45 2.47 5.65 -15.89
N LYS A 46 1.55 6.58 -16.13
CA LYS A 46 1.84 8.02 -16.21
C LYS A 46 2.47 8.59 -14.95
N SER A 47 2.04 8.11 -13.77
CA SER A 47 2.62 8.53 -12.49
C SER A 47 4.06 8.03 -12.33
N THR A 48 4.32 6.80 -12.72
CA THR A 48 5.65 6.18 -12.69
C THR A 48 6.58 6.84 -13.71
N GLN A 49 6.10 7.14 -14.92
CA GLN A 49 6.87 7.91 -15.90
C GLN A 49 7.25 9.29 -15.35
N TRP A 50 6.30 10.00 -14.74
CA TRP A 50 6.59 11.30 -14.14
C TRP A 50 7.66 11.22 -13.05
N ILE A 51 7.64 10.16 -12.22
CA ILE A 51 8.66 9.91 -11.19
C ILE A 51 10.03 9.69 -11.82
N ALA A 52 10.11 8.90 -12.89
CA ALA A 52 11.35 8.66 -13.62
C ALA A 52 11.91 9.97 -14.22
N ASP A 53 11.07 10.75 -14.90
CA ASP A 53 11.47 12.03 -15.50
C ASP A 53 11.93 13.03 -14.43
N ALA A 54 11.26 13.10 -13.29
CA ALA A 54 11.64 13.92 -12.15
C ALA A 54 12.99 13.48 -11.55
N SER A 55 13.24 12.17 -11.48
CA SER A 55 14.51 11.62 -10.99
C SER A 55 15.68 11.99 -11.90
N ILE A 56 15.50 11.90 -13.21
CA ILE A 56 16.49 12.35 -14.20
C ILE A 56 16.73 13.86 -14.11
N TYR A 57 15.69 14.66 -13.91
CA TYR A 57 15.81 16.11 -13.71
C TYR A 57 16.64 16.44 -12.46
N VAL A 58 16.35 15.75 -11.35
CA VAL A 58 17.05 15.93 -10.06
C VAL A 58 18.50 15.53 -10.19
N ASP A 59 18.79 14.41 -10.85
CA ASP A 59 20.16 13.96 -11.12
C ASP A 59 20.95 14.99 -11.89
N LYS A 60 20.46 15.44 -13.04
CA LYS A 60 21.10 16.46 -13.88
C LYS A 60 21.35 17.79 -13.17
N LYS A 61 20.48 18.14 -12.23
CA LYS A 61 20.56 19.44 -11.55
C LYS A 61 21.45 19.40 -10.30
N TYR A 62 21.39 18.31 -9.51
CA TYR A 62 21.99 18.26 -8.20
C TYR A 62 23.15 17.26 -8.10
N ASN A 63 23.28 16.36 -9.06
CA ASN A 63 24.30 15.30 -9.10
C ASN A 63 24.47 14.60 -7.72
N PRO A 64 23.40 14.02 -7.17
CA PRO A 64 23.44 13.40 -5.85
C PRO A 64 24.31 12.14 -5.86
N THR A 65 24.97 11.83 -4.75
CA THR A 65 25.76 10.59 -4.58
C THR A 65 24.88 9.32 -4.63
N LEU A 66 23.60 9.42 -4.21
CA LEU A 66 22.66 8.32 -4.20
C LEU A 66 21.28 8.81 -4.65
N ASN A 67 20.72 8.13 -5.65
CA ASN A 67 19.33 8.29 -6.09
C ASN A 67 18.51 7.07 -5.65
N LEU A 68 17.46 7.26 -4.86
CA LEU A 68 16.47 6.22 -4.54
C LEU A 68 15.18 6.54 -5.30
N ILE A 69 14.83 5.69 -6.27
CA ILE A 69 13.72 5.92 -7.19
C ILE A 69 12.66 4.85 -6.95
N TYR A 70 11.46 5.27 -6.55
CA TYR A 70 10.33 4.38 -6.25
C TYR A 70 9.37 4.29 -7.43
N LEU A 71 9.18 3.08 -7.99
CA LEU A 71 8.37 2.82 -9.19
C LEU A 71 7.25 1.81 -8.86
N PRO A 72 6.09 2.24 -8.36
CA PRO A 72 5.05 1.35 -7.81
C PRO A 72 4.16 0.66 -8.85
N HIS A 73 4.40 0.83 -10.15
CA HIS A 73 3.46 0.46 -11.22
C HIS A 73 3.01 -1.01 -11.18
N LEU A 74 3.93 -1.96 -10.92
CA LEU A 74 3.60 -3.39 -10.89
C LEU A 74 2.81 -3.82 -9.66
N ASP A 75 3.00 -3.16 -8.53
CA ASP A 75 2.31 -3.49 -7.29
C ASP A 75 0.79 -3.52 -7.49
N TYR A 76 0.24 -2.51 -8.15
CA TYR A 76 -1.20 -2.37 -8.34
C TYR A 76 -1.80 -3.44 -9.24
N CYS A 77 -1.14 -3.79 -10.33
CA CYS A 77 -1.65 -4.82 -11.24
C CYS A 77 -1.50 -6.22 -10.62
N LEU A 78 -0.42 -6.48 -9.89
CA LEU A 78 -0.21 -7.75 -9.18
C LEU A 78 -1.24 -7.96 -8.07
N GLN A 79 -1.61 -6.92 -7.32
CA GLN A 79 -2.70 -7.02 -6.35
C GLN A 79 -4.06 -7.28 -7.01
N LYS A 80 -4.29 -6.73 -8.21
CA LYS A 80 -5.55 -6.91 -8.95
C LYS A 80 -5.69 -8.27 -9.61
N PHE A 81 -4.62 -8.78 -10.19
CA PHE A 81 -4.66 -9.94 -11.08
C PHE A 81 -3.89 -11.15 -10.51
N GLY A 82 -3.20 -10.96 -9.38
CA GLY A 82 -2.26 -11.97 -8.86
C GLY A 82 -1.05 -12.11 -9.79
N ASN A 83 -0.34 -13.21 -9.64
CA ASN A 83 0.88 -13.50 -10.40
C ASN A 83 0.59 -14.12 -11.78
N ASP A 84 -0.50 -13.71 -12.41
CA ASP A 84 -0.85 -14.13 -13.77
C ASP A 84 -0.20 -13.20 -14.79
N PHE A 85 1.01 -13.55 -15.22
CA PHE A 85 1.82 -12.75 -16.14
C PHE A 85 1.15 -12.54 -17.51
N THR A 86 0.16 -13.35 -17.89
CA THR A 86 -0.59 -13.15 -19.13
C THR A 86 -1.50 -11.94 -19.03
N LYS A 87 -2.01 -11.63 -17.84
CA LYS A 87 -2.89 -10.50 -17.57
C LYS A 87 -2.15 -9.19 -17.33
N ILE A 88 -0.87 -9.25 -16.91
CA ILE A 88 -0.05 -8.08 -16.60
C ILE A 88 1.05 -7.81 -17.63
N SER A 89 1.06 -8.52 -18.76
CA SER A 89 2.09 -8.39 -19.79
C SER A 89 2.24 -6.97 -20.34
N LYS A 90 1.13 -6.22 -20.41
CA LYS A 90 1.15 -4.81 -20.81
C LYS A 90 1.85 -3.95 -19.76
N GLU A 91 1.47 -4.07 -18.50
CA GLU A 91 2.05 -3.34 -17.37
C GLU A 91 3.53 -3.66 -17.20
N LEU A 92 3.91 -4.92 -17.42
CA LEU A 92 5.30 -5.35 -17.39
C LEU A 92 6.12 -4.70 -18.50
N GLY A 93 5.58 -4.63 -19.73
CA GLY A 93 6.24 -3.94 -20.85
C GLY A 93 6.31 -2.42 -20.65
N GLU A 94 5.30 -1.82 -20.01
CA GLU A 94 5.29 -0.38 -19.69
C GLU A 94 6.37 -0.03 -18.66
N ILE A 95 6.52 -0.80 -17.58
CA ILE A 95 7.56 -0.53 -16.58
C ILE A 95 8.96 -0.82 -17.12
N ASP A 96 9.13 -1.86 -17.93
CA ASP A 96 10.41 -2.19 -18.57
C ASP A 96 10.95 -1.01 -19.39
N GLN A 97 10.08 -0.32 -20.14
CA GLN A 97 10.45 0.87 -20.90
C GLN A 97 10.90 2.03 -20.00
N VAL A 98 10.21 2.24 -18.88
CA VAL A 98 10.58 3.29 -17.91
C VAL A 98 11.91 2.95 -17.23
N VAL A 99 12.10 1.69 -16.83
CA VAL A 99 13.37 1.22 -16.24
C VAL A 99 14.50 1.36 -17.25
N LYS A 100 14.28 0.98 -18.52
CA LYS A 100 15.28 1.17 -19.57
C LYS A 100 15.70 2.63 -19.71
N GLN A 101 14.75 3.58 -19.70
CA GLN A 101 15.05 5.01 -19.77
C GLN A 101 15.96 5.46 -18.60
N LEU A 102 15.68 4.98 -17.39
CA LEU A 102 16.51 5.27 -16.21
C LEU A 102 17.89 4.64 -16.33
N VAL A 103 17.98 3.37 -16.71
CA VAL A 103 19.24 2.66 -16.93
C VAL A 103 20.09 3.40 -17.97
N ASP A 104 19.54 3.68 -19.15
CA ASP A 104 20.25 4.40 -20.21
C ASP A 104 20.81 5.76 -19.74
N HIS A 105 20.03 6.49 -18.91
CA HIS A 105 20.47 7.78 -18.36
C HIS A 105 21.60 7.59 -17.36
N PHE A 106 21.42 6.74 -16.34
CA PHE A 106 22.37 6.59 -15.24
C PHE A 106 23.68 5.91 -15.68
N GLU A 107 23.61 4.97 -16.62
CA GLU A 107 24.83 4.43 -17.27
C GLU A 107 25.60 5.50 -18.02
N SER A 108 24.90 6.43 -18.72
CA SER A 108 25.56 7.51 -19.47
C SER A 108 26.35 8.47 -18.59
N VAL A 109 26.01 8.57 -17.31
CA VAL A 109 26.75 9.40 -16.33
C VAL A 109 27.69 8.59 -15.45
N GLY A 110 27.84 7.28 -15.71
CA GLY A 110 28.76 6.38 -15.00
C GLY A 110 28.29 5.97 -13.61
N ALA A 111 26.99 5.99 -13.34
CA ALA A 111 26.45 5.56 -12.08
C ALA A 111 26.31 4.02 -12.01
N GLU A 112 26.58 3.44 -10.84
CA GLU A 112 26.23 2.06 -10.52
C GLU A 112 24.72 1.93 -10.32
N ILE A 113 24.12 0.87 -10.89
CA ILE A 113 22.67 0.68 -10.84
C ILE A 113 22.33 -0.58 -10.07
N ILE A 114 21.38 -0.42 -9.14
CA ILE A 114 20.75 -1.53 -8.43
C ILE A 114 19.24 -1.45 -8.73
N LEU A 115 18.68 -2.53 -9.28
CA LEU A 115 17.26 -2.73 -9.44
C LEU A 115 16.79 -3.75 -8.40
N LEU A 116 15.86 -3.35 -7.55
CA LEU A 116 15.35 -4.23 -6.50
C LEU A 116 13.83 -4.10 -6.34
N SER A 117 13.19 -5.15 -5.88
CA SER A 117 11.83 -5.10 -5.34
C SER A 117 11.87 -5.23 -3.82
N GLU A 118 11.02 -4.46 -3.16
CA GLU A 118 10.94 -4.38 -1.69
C GLU A 118 10.33 -5.65 -1.08
N TYR A 119 9.41 -6.28 -1.83
CA TYR A 119 8.70 -7.50 -1.45
C TYR A 119 8.30 -8.31 -2.68
N GLY A 120 7.95 -9.58 -2.48
CA GLY A 120 7.25 -10.41 -3.44
C GLY A 120 5.73 -10.33 -3.23
N ILE A 121 4.96 -10.69 -4.24
CA ILE A 121 3.49 -10.74 -4.17
C ILE A 121 3.03 -12.19 -4.16
N ASN A 122 2.33 -12.60 -3.10
CA ASN A 122 1.68 -13.88 -3.01
C ASN A 122 0.30 -13.86 -3.69
N PRO A 123 -0.10 -14.89 -4.44
CA PRO A 123 -1.49 -15.03 -4.88
C PRO A 123 -2.39 -15.29 -3.68
N VAL A 124 -3.48 -14.50 -3.55
CA VAL A 124 -4.42 -14.62 -2.42
C VAL A 124 -5.85 -14.82 -2.89
N ASN A 125 -6.64 -15.51 -2.07
CA ASN A 125 -8.05 -15.78 -2.32
C ASN A 125 -8.92 -15.70 -1.06
N GLN A 126 -8.33 -15.44 0.11
CA GLN A 126 -9.03 -15.36 1.40
C GLN A 126 -8.79 -13.99 2.06
N ALA A 127 -9.87 -13.26 2.33
CA ALA A 127 -9.83 -12.03 3.10
C ALA A 127 -10.18 -12.31 4.58
N ILE A 128 -9.36 -11.82 5.51
CA ILE A 128 -9.56 -11.94 6.96
C ILE A 128 -10.11 -10.62 7.47
N HIS A 129 -11.31 -10.63 8.02
CA HIS A 129 -11.96 -9.44 8.58
C HIS A 129 -11.69 -9.32 10.08
N ILE A 130 -10.44 -9.08 10.46
CA ILE A 130 -9.98 -9.08 11.87
C ILE A 130 -10.77 -8.09 12.73
N ASN A 131 -11.06 -6.88 12.25
CA ASN A 131 -11.82 -5.91 13.03
C ASN A 131 -13.31 -6.26 13.16
N ARG A 132 -13.91 -6.96 12.19
CA ARG A 132 -15.26 -7.52 12.35
C ARG A 132 -15.28 -8.56 13.48
N PHE A 133 -14.30 -9.46 13.50
CA PHE A 133 -14.15 -10.43 14.58
C PHE A 133 -13.98 -9.76 15.96
N LEU A 134 -13.07 -8.79 16.07
CA LEU A 134 -12.87 -8.04 17.32
C LEU A 134 -14.15 -7.32 17.76
N ARG A 135 -14.95 -6.83 16.82
CA ARG A 135 -16.24 -6.21 17.13
C ARG A 135 -17.27 -7.22 17.62
N GLU A 136 -17.40 -8.38 16.98
CA GLU A 136 -18.28 -9.47 17.40
C GLU A 136 -17.94 -9.96 18.81
N LYS A 137 -16.67 -9.92 19.20
CA LYS A 137 -16.18 -10.21 20.55
C LYS A 137 -16.37 -9.05 21.55
N GLY A 138 -16.89 -7.91 21.10
CA GLY A 138 -17.13 -6.74 21.95
C GLY A 138 -15.89 -5.89 22.28
N TYR A 139 -14.79 -6.07 21.55
CA TYR A 139 -13.57 -5.29 21.77
C TYR A 139 -13.57 -3.95 21.03
N ILE A 140 -14.32 -3.82 19.93
CA ILE A 140 -14.42 -2.59 19.17
C ILE A 140 -15.67 -1.81 19.55
N ALA A 141 -15.48 -0.54 19.90
CA ALA A 141 -16.52 0.45 20.03
C ALA A 141 -16.70 1.23 18.72
N ILE A 142 -17.94 1.57 18.43
CA ILE A 142 -18.29 2.44 17.28
C ILE A 142 -19.15 3.60 17.73
N ARG A 143 -19.12 4.68 16.96
CA ARG A 143 -20.11 5.77 17.03
C ARG A 143 -20.99 5.71 15.79
N GLU A 144 -22.28 5.80 15.98
CA GLU A 144 -23.20 5.90 14.86
C GLU A 144 -23.46 7.37 14.55
N GLU A 145 -23.15 7.80 13.33
CA GLU A 145 -23.38 9.14 12.82
C GLU A 145 -24.15 9.09 11.50
N ARG A 146 -25.34 9.64 11.46
CA ARG A 146 -26.24 9.63 10.29
C ARG A 146 -26.53 8.21 9.76
N GLY A 147 -26.63 7.23 10.65
CA GLY A 147 -26.87 5.83 10.31
C GLY A 147 -25.66 5.09 9.78
N LEU A 148 -24.46 5.70 9.83
CA LEU A 148 -23.21 5.08 9.45
C LEU A 148 -22.31 4.87 10.68
N GLU A 149 -21.52 3.81 10.67
CA GLU A 149 -20.68 3.41 11.79
C GLU A 149 -19.26 3.94 11.64
N LEU A 150 -18.79 4.69 12.61
CA LEU A 150 -17.43 5.21 12.72
C LEU A 150 -16.69 4.49 13.84
N LEU A 151 -15.45 4.06 13.57
CA LEU A 151 -14.60 3.47 14.60
C LEU A 151 -14.30 4.49 15.70
N ASP A 152 -14.57 4.13 16.96
CA ASP A 152 -14.09 4.83 18.12
C ASP A 152 -12.89 4.08 18.72
N ALA A 153 -11.69 4.36 18.19
CA ALA A 153 -10.47 3.71 18.65
C ALA A 153 -10.16 4.00 20.12
N GLY A 154 -10.51 5.21 20.60
CA GLY A 154 -10.29 5.62 22.01
C GLY A 154 -11.18 4.88 23.00
N ALA A 155 -12.43 4.60 22.64
CA ALA A 155 -13.36 3.82 23.44
C ALA A 155 -13.21 2.29 23.28
N SER A 156 -12.53 1.83 22.21
CA SER A 156 -12.29 0.43 21.94
C SER A 156 -11.31 -0.18 22.97
N GLU A 157 -11.55 -1.42 23.36
CA GLU A 157 -10.61 -2.22 24.16
C GLU A 157 -9.45 -2.75 23.32
N ALA A 158 -9.75 -3.13 22.07
CA ALA A 158 -8.74 -3.50 21.08
C ALA A 158 -9.24 -3.21 19.67
N PHE A 159 -8.34 -2.85 18.78
CA PHE A 159 -8.59 -2.75 17.35
C PHE A 159 -7.34 -3.09 16.56
N SER A 160 -7.51 -3.43 15.28
CA SER A 160 -6.42 -3.76 14.37
C SER A 160 -6.19 -2.67 13.33
N ALA A 161 -4.93 -2.30 13.12
CA ALA A 161 -4.46 -1.65 11.91
C ALA A 161 -3.87 -2.70 10.97
N SER A 162 -4.57 -2.97 9.87
CA SER A 162 -4.23 -4.01 8.90
C SER A 162 -3.46 -3.43 7.73
N ASP A 163 -2.45 -4.17 7.28
CA ASP A 163 -1.66 -3.84 6.10
C ASP A 163 -1.30 -5.14 5.35
N HIS A 164 -2.05 -5.44 4.30
CA HIS A 164 -1.86 -6.63 3.46
C HIS A 164 -1.88 -7.95 4.26
N GLN A 165 -0.75 -8.66 4.35
CA GLN A 165 -0.64 -9.95 5.06
C GLN A 165 -0.21 -9.79 6.52
N ILE A 166 -0.09 -8.53 7.01
CA ILE A 166 0.23 -8.22 8.41
C ILE A 166 -0.88 -7.37 9.03
N ALA A 167 -1.17 -7.62 10.31
CA ALA A 167 -2.10 -6.81 11.08
C ALA A 167 -1.56 -6.56 12.49
N HIS A 168 -1.59 -5.30 12.92
CA HIS A 168 -1.18 -4.87 14.26
C HIS A 168 -2.41 -4.68 15.13
N ILE A 169 -2.53 -5.45 16.22
CA ILE A 169 -3.60 -5.26 17.21
C ILE A 169 -3.06 -4.44 18.37
N TYR A 170 -3.75 -3.34 18.65
CA TYR A 170 -3.50 -2.48 19.81
C TYR A 170 -4.53 -2.77 20.89
N ILE A 171 -4.07 -3.06 22.10
CA ILE A 171 -4.90 -3.51 23.23
C ILE A 171 -4.74 -2.51 24.39
N LYS A 172 -5.86 -1.94 24.85
CA LYS A 172 -5.88 -0.94 25.90
C LYS A 172 -5.50 -1.54 27.26
N ASP A 173 -6.19 -2.60 27.68
CA ASP A 173 -5.92 -3.34 28.90
C ASP A 173 -4.97 -4.49 28.62
N LYS A 174 -3.72 -4.34 29.01
CA LYS A 174 -2.65 -5.33 28.75
C LYS A 174 -2.90 -6.70 29.40
N SER A 175 -3.72 -6.77 30.43
CA SER A 175 -4.11 -8.05 31.04
C SER A 175 -4.92 -8.94 30.09
N LYS A 176 -5.49 -8.37 29.02
CA LYS A 176 -6.30 -9.09 28.03
C LYS A 176 -5.49 -9.65 26.85
N ILE A 177 -4.19 -9.35 26.76
CA ILE A 177 -3.34 -9.75 25.62
C ILE A 177 -3.44 -11.27 25.38
N GLU A 178 -3.20 -12.09 26.39
CA GLU A 178 -3.23 -13.54 26.29
C GLU A 178 -4.62 -14.10 25.88
N LYS A 179 -5.68 -13.46 26.36
CA LYS A 179 -7.03 -13.84 25.96
C LYS A 179 -7.28 -13.55 24.49
N ILE A 180 -6.98 -12.31 24.07
CA ILE A 180 -7.18 -11.87 22.67
C ILE A 180 -6.28 -12.68 21.73
N LYS A 181 -5.01 -12.95 22.13
CA LYS A 181 -4.09 -13.79 21.37
C LYS A 181 -4.70 -15.16 21.06
N ARG A 182 -5.23 -15.84 22.09
CA ARG A 182 -5.90 -17.15 21.89
C ARG A 182 -7.12 -17.05 20.98
N GLU A 183 -7.94 -16.02 21.14
CA GLU A 183 -9.16 -15.87 20.34
C GLU A 183 -8.83 -15.60 18.86
N VAL A 184 -7.91 -14.68 18.55
CA VAL A 184 -7.56 -14.37 17.16
C VAL A 184 -6.77 -15.48 16.47
N SER A 185 -6.05 -16.32 17.25
CA SER A 185 -5.37 -17.51 16.71
C SER A 185 -6.33 -18.59 16.19
N THR A 186 -7.62 -18.50 16.51
CA THR A 186 -8.64 -19.43 15.97
C THR A 186 -9.17 -19.01 14.59
N LEU A 187 -8.82 -17.82 14.12
CA LEU A 187 -9.31 -17.32 12.85
C LEU A 187 -8.66 -18.07 11.67
N SER A 188 -9.50 -18.56 10.78
CA SER A 188 -9.02 -19.14 9.52
C SER A 188 -8.25 -18.12 8.71
N GLY A 189 -7.09 -18.53 8.20
CA GLY A 189 -6.20 -17.67 7.42
C GLY A 189 -5.16 -16.93 8.27
N VAL A 190 -5.20 -17.02 9.61
CA VAL A 190 -4.16 -16.50 10.50
C VAL A 190 -3.11 -17.57 10.74
N LYS A 191 -1.89 -17.34 10.28
CA LYS A 191 -0.75 -18.27 10.42
C LYS A 191 -0.04 -18.11 11.74
N LEU A 192 0.26 -16.87 12.14
CA LEU A 192 0.94 -16.55 13.40
C LEU A 192 0.26 -15.40 14.13
N VAL A 193 0.35 -15.42 15.45
CA VAL A 193 0.00 -14.31 16.35
C VAL A 193 1.15 -14.08 17.29
N LEU A 194 1.89 -12.99 17.12
CA LEU A 194 3.13 -12.70 17.81
C LEU A 194 2.90 -11.64 18.90
N ASP A 195 3.18 -11.96 20.15
CA ASP A 195 3.30 -10.97 21.21
C ASP A 195 4.64 -10.20 21.14
N LYS A 196 4.85 -9.24 22.05
CA LYS A 196 6.06 -8.39 22.03
C LYS A 196 7.37 -9.18 22.09
N LYS A 197 7.42 -10.30 22.79
CA LYS A 197 8.61 -11.13 22.90
C LYS A 197 8.85 -11.94 21.60
N GLU A 198 7.79 -12.49 21.05
CA GLU A 198 7.87 -13.26 19.80
C GLU A 198 8.21 -12.36 18.59
N GLN A 199 7.78 -11.09 18.60
CA GLN A 199 8.15 -10.08 17.59
C GLN A 199 9.68 -9.86 17.49
N GLU A 200 10.43 -10.07 18.57
CA GLU A 200 11.90 -9.93 18.59
C GLU A 200 12.57 -10.93 17.64
N ALA A 201 12.07 -12.16 17.58
CA ALA A 201 12.60 -13.20 16.70
C ALA A 201 12.46 -12.88 15.20
N TYR A 202 11.52 -11.99 14.86
CA TYR A 202 11.27 -11.52 13.49
C TYR A 202 11.83 -10.11 13.23
N HIS A 203 12.56 -9.52 14.17
CA HIS A 203 13.11 -8.16 14.10
C HIS A 203 12.07 -7.05 13.83
N ILE A 204 10.80 -7.28 14.21
CA ILE A 204 9.66 -6.35 14.02
C ILE A 204 9.15 -5.74 15.32
N GLN A 205 9.82 -6.03 16.43
CA GLN A 205 9.51 -5.45 17.74
C GLN A 205 9.90 -3.97 17.75
N HIS A 206 8.90 -3.11 18.01
CA HIS A 206 9.09 -1.66 18.12
C HIS A 206 8.01 -1.08 19.05
N GLN A 207 8.28 0.08 19.67
CA GLN A 207 7.29 0.73 20.56
C GLN A 207 5.97 1.07 19.86
N ARG A 208 5.98 1.34 18.55
CA ARG A 208 4.80 1.61 17.75
C ARG A 208 4.14 0.36 17.15
N SER A 209 4.79 -0.78 17.22
CA SER A 209 4.17 -2.05 16.81
C SER A 209 2.99 -2.38 17.71
N GLY A 210 2.00 -3.09 17.18
CA GLY A 210 0.86 -3.59 17.95
C GLY A 210 1.29 -4.45 19.15
N ASP A 211 0.47 -4.55 20.16
CA ASP A 211 0.68 -5.50 21.28
C ASP A 211 0.73 -6.94 20.76
N LEU A 212 -0.07 -7.21 19.73
CA LEU A 212 0.00 -8.43 18.93
C LEU A 212 0.23 -8.05 17.47
N ILE A 213 1.05 -8.82 16.77
CA ILE A 213 1.18 -8.79 15.31
C ILE A 213 0.67 -10.11 14.76
N LEU A 214 -0.27 -10.03 13.83
CA LEU A 214 -0.80 -11.18 13.12
C LEU A 214 -0.14 -11.26 11.75
N ILE A 215 0.22 -12.48 11.35
CA ILE A 215 0.70 -12.80 10.01
C ILE A 215 -0.32 -13.74 9.36
N ALA A 216 -0.76 -13.41 8.17
CA ALA A 216 -1.71 -14.23 7.42
C ALA A 216 -1.06 -15.48 6.83
N ASP A 217 -1.87 -16.48 6.53
CA ASP A 217 -1.48 -17.59 5.67
C ASP A 217 -1.10 -17.08 4.27
N ASP A 218 -0.38 -17.89 3.52
CA ASP A 218 0.23 -17.51 2.25
C ASP A 218 -0.81 -17.04 1.22
N ASN A 219 -2.05 -17.60 1.29
CA ASN A 219 -3.17 -17.28 0.40
C ASN A 219 -4.20 -16.33 1.01
N ALA A 220 -3.90 -15.71 2.17
CA ALA A 220 -4.81 -14.85 2.90
C ALA A 220 -4.24 -13.43 3.11
N TRP A 221 -5.11 -12.46 3.39
CA TRP A 221 -4.74 -11.09 3.69
C TRP A 221 -5.77 -10.41 4.61
N PHE A 222 -5.40 -9.34 5.33
CA PHE A 222 -6.24 -8.65 6.30
C PHE A 222 -6.93 -7.43 5.73
N THR A 223 -8.25 -7.32 5.99
CA THR A 223 -9.01 -6.10 5.73
C THR A 223 -9.06 -5.21 6.98
N TYR A 224 -9.32 -3.90 6.77
CA TYR A 224 -9.57 -2.97 7.88
C TYR A 224 -11.06 -2.93 8.32
N TYR A 225 -11.96 -3.63 7.64
CA TYR A 225 -13.42 -3.53 7.82
C TYR A 225 -13.85 -3.90 9.24
N TYR A 226 -14.53 -2.96 9.91
CA TYR A 226 -15.02 -3.13 11.29
C TYR A 226 -16.56 -3.10 11.41
N TRP A 227 -17.28 -2.59 10.39
CA TRP A 227 -18.75 -2.63 10.32
C TRP A 227 -19.24 -4.04 10.01
N LEU A 228 -20.39 -4.41 10.59
CA LEU A 228 -20.98 -5.74 10.38
C LEU A 228 -21.96 -5.77 9.21
N ASP A 229 -22.55 -4.60 8.87
CA ASP A 229 -23.45 -4.41 7.75
C ASP A 229 -22.83 -3.39 6.77
N ASP A 230 -22.64 -3.78 5.51
CA ASP A 230 -22.07 -2.92 4.47
C ASP A 230 -22.97 -1.70 4.15
N ALA A 231 -24.25 -1.72 4.50
CA ALA A 231 -25.14 -0.56 4.40
C ALA A 231 -24.79 0.51 5.43
N LYS A 232 -24.18 0.13 6.55
CA LYS A 232 -23.72 1.01 7.62
C LYS A 232 -22.24 1.35 7.55
N ALA A 233 -21.55 0.90 6.51
CA ALA A 233 -20.14 1.24 6.31
C ALA A 233 -19.92 2.76 6.35
N PRO A 234 -18.81 3.27 6.93
CA PRO A 234 -18.54 4.70 7.02
C PRO A 234 -18.49 5.35 5.63
N ASP A 235 -18.76 6.65 5.56
CA ASP A 235 -18.84 7.39 4.30
C ASP A 235 -17.58 7.33 3.45
N PHE A 236 -16.41 7.20 4.10
CA PHE A 236 -15.12 7.06 3.44
C PHE A 236 -14.83 5.66 2.90
N ALA A 237 -15.54 4.62 3.33
CA ALA A 237 -15.24 3.24 2.95
C ALA A 237 -15.32 3.00 1.42
N ARG A 238 -16.19 3.74 0.74
CA ARG A 238 -16.37 3.67 -0.72
C ARG A 238 -15.62 4.76 -1.49
N LEU A 239 -14.64 5.41 -0.84
CA LEU A 239 -13.80 6.47 -1.43
C LEU A 239 -12.38 5.98 -1.62
N VAL A 240 -11.64 6.60 -2.53
CA VAL A 240 -10.17 6.57 -2.52
C VAL A 240 -9.72 7.60 -1.49
N ASP A 241 -9.45 7.14 -0.27
CA ASP A 241 -9.13 8.01 0.88
C ASP A 241 -8.34 7.25 1.95
N ILE A 242 -7.11 6.86 1.59
CA ILE A 242 -6.25 6.00 2.41
C ILE A 242 -5.97 6.56 3.81
N HIS A 243 -5.99 7.89 3.99
CA HIS A 243 -5.67 8.52 5.27
C HIS A 243 -6.82 8.52 6.28
N ARG A 244 -8.05 8.24 5.85
CA ARG A 244 -9.23 8.12 6.72
C ARG A 244 -9.53 6.69 7.16
N LYS A 245 -8.96 5.72 6.43
CA LYS A 245 -9.17 4.30 6.72
C LYS A 245 -8.19 3.84 7.81
N PRO A 246 -8.65 3.10 8.83
CA PRO A 246 -7.78 2.58 9.88
C PRO A 246 -7.05 1.29 9.42
N GLY A 247 -6.33 1.37 8.32
CA GLY A 247 -5.61 0.30 7.66
C GLY A 247 -5.58 0.47 6.15
N TYR A 248 -4.76 -0.33 5.49
CA TYR A 248 -4.64 -0.32 4.03
C TYR A 248 -5.84 -1.00 3.38
N ASP A 249 -6.31 -0.48 2.24
CA ASP A 249 -7.45 -1.00 1.51
C ASP A 249 -7.15 -1.12 0.01
N PRO A 250 -6.62 -2.26 -0.44
CA PRO A 250 -6.31 -2.47 -1.86
C PRO A 250 -7.56 -2.49 -2.74
N VAL A 251 -8.75 -2.62 -2.16
CA VAL A 251 -10.04 -2.54 -2.89
C VAL A 251 -10.26 -1.15 -3.48
N GLU A 252 -9.56 -0.11 -3.00
CA GLU A 252 -9.54 1.22 -3.61
C GLU A 252 -9.11 1.23 -5.08
N MET A 253 -8.42 0.22 -5.56
CA MET A 253 -8.00 0.09 -6.95
C MET A 253 -9.15 -0.26 -7.91
N PHE A 254 -10.35 -0.57 -7.40
CA PHE A 254 -11.47 -1.02 -8.23
C PHE A 254 -12.60 0.00 -8.25
N MET A 255 -13.23 0.17 -9.40
CA MET A 255 -14.60 0.66 -9.45
C MET A 255 -15.53 -0.51 -9.18
N ASP A 256 -16.66 -0.26 -8.50
CA ASP A 256 -17.63 -1.29 -8.14
C ASP A 256 -18.14 -2.05 -9.39
N PRO A 257 -17.73 -3.30 -9.61
CA PRO A 257 -18.09 -4.06 -10.80
C PRO A 257 -19.57 -4.49 -10.81
N LYS A 258 -20.24 -4.46 -9.64
CA LYS A 258 -21.67 -4.80 -9.51
C LYS A 258 -22.58 -3.65 -9.97
N ASN A 259 -22.03 -2.45 -10.18
CA ASN A 259 -22.78 -1.30 -10.67
C ASN A 259 -22.48 -1.04 -12.16
N PRO A 260 -23.36 -1.42 -13.10
CA PRO A 260 -23.13 -1.23 -14.53
C PRO A 260 -23.01 0.26 -14.94
N PHE A 261 -23.54 1.16 -14.12
CA PHE A 261 -23.50 2.61 -14.36
C PHE A 261 -22.39 3.33 -13.57
N ILE A 262 -21.41 2.62 -13.04
CA ILE A 262 -20.40 3.21 -12.17
C ILE A 262 -19.59 4.34 -12.84
N LYS A 263 -19.28 4.21 -14.13
CA LYS A 263 -18.61 5.26 -14.90
C LYS A 263 -19.49 6.50 -15.09
N LEU A 264 -20.80 6.32 -15.33
CA LEU A 264 -21.75 7.43 -15.42
C LEU A 264 -21.91 8.13 -14.07
N LYS A 265 -21.97 7.35 -12.98
CA LYS A 265 -21.95 7.87 -11.60
C LYS A 265 -20.71 8.71 -11.33
N ALA A 266 -19.52 8.24 -11.72
CA ALA A 266 -18.28 8.98 -11.58
C ALA A 266 -18.30 10.29 -12.39
N ALA A 267 -18.73 10.25 -13.66
CA ALA A 267 -18.88 11.43 -14.50
C ALA A 267 -19.85 12.46 -13.90
N TYR A 268 -20.99 12.03 -13.38
CA TYR A 268 -21.95 12.90 -12.69
C TYR A 268 -21.32 13.57 -11.45
N LYS A 269 -20.55 12.81 -10.65
CA LYS A 269 -19.84 13.36 -9.49
C LYS A 269 -18.78 14.41 -9.89
N LEU A 270 -18.06 14.18 -10.99
CA LEU A 270 -17.13 15.17 -11.56
C LEU A 270 -17.85 16.42 -12.06
N ALA A 271 -18.97 16.28 -12.75
CA ALA A 271 -19.78 17.42 -13.19
C ALA A 271 -20.26 18.26 -11.98
N ARG A 272 -20.71 17.62 -10.89
CA ARG A 272 -21.06 18.31 -9.65
C ARG A 272 -19.88 19.06 -9.05
N LYS A 273 -18.67 18.47 -9.05
CA LYS A 273 -17.43 19.13 -8.61
C LYS A 273 -17.18 20.40 -9.42
N LEU A 274 -17.24 20.30 -10.76
CA LEU A 274 -16.99 21.41 -11.66
C LEU A 274 -18.03 22.55 -11.48
N SER A 275 -19.26 22.19 -11.09
CA SER A 275 -20.33 23.15 -10.79
C SER A 275 -20.27 23.71 -9.35
N GLY A 276 -19.21 23.43 -8.59
CA GLY A 276 -19.03 23.94 -7.23
C GLY A 276 -19.85 23.23 -6.14
N PHE A 277 -20.57 22.16 -6.45
CA PHE A 277 -21.35 21.42 -5.46
C PHE A 277 -20.48 20.43 -4.68
N ARG A 278 -20.81 20.25 -3.40
CA ARG A 278 -20.23 19.18 -2.57
C ARG A 278 -20.52 17.81 -3.22
N TYR A 279 -19.50 16.95 -3.28
CA TYR A 279 -19.62 15.60 -3.80
C TYR A 279 -18.76 14.63 -2.99
N LEU A 280 -19.12 13.35 -3.03
CA LEU A 280 -18.30 12.23 -2.56
C LEU A 280 -18.14 11.27 -3.74
N MET A 281 -16.89 10.91 -4.07
CA MET A 281 -16.57 9.99 -5.16
C MET A 281 -16.70 8.53 -4.70
N ASN A 282 -17.90 8.15 -4.27
CA ASN A 282 -18.21 6.82 -3.73
C ASN A 282 -18.39 5.78 -4.84
N VAL A 283 -17.28 5.38 -5.45
CA VAL A 283 -17.23 4.44 -6.59
C VAL A 283 -16.53 3.13 -6.26
N ILE A 284 -15.91 3.03 -5.08
CA ILE A 284 -15.16 1.85 -4.64
C ILE A 284 -16.15 0.79 -4.11
N PRO A 285 -15.96 -0.50 -4.46
CA PRO A 285 -16.73 -1.59 -3.86
C PRO A 285 -16.28 -1.85 -2.40
N LEU A 286 -17.04 -2.71 -1.70
CA LEU A 286 -16.61 -3.28 -0.41
C LEU A 286 -16.39 -4.79 -0.55
N ASP A 287 -15.96 -5.23 -1.71
CA ASP A 287 -15.79 -6.64 -2.06
C ASP A 287 -14.32 -7.02 -2.01
N ALA A 288 -13.88 -7.51 -0.86
CA ALA A 288 -12.49 -7.93 -0.63
C ALA A 288 -12.07 -9.13 -1.51
N THR A 289 -13.02 -9.88 -2.10
CA THR A 289 -12.71 -11.02 -2.99
C THR A 289 -12.11 -10.60 -4.33
N LEU A 290 -12.13 -9.31 -4.66
CA LEU A 290 -11.51 -8.76 -5.86
C LEU A 290 -9.99 -8.78 -5.81
N ILE A 291 -9.40 -8.80 -4.63
CA ILE A 291 -7.95 -8.85 -4.44
C ILE A 291 -7.42 -10.25 -4.77
N LYS A 292 -6.39 -10.31 -5.61
CA LYS A 292 -5.78 -11.56 -6.10
C LYS A 292 -4.31 -11.70 -5.75
N GLY A 293 -3.65 -10.62 -5.33
CA GLY A 293 -2.28 -10.61 -4.84
C GLY A 293 -2.14 -9.78 -3.58
N SER A 294 -1.24 -10.18 -2.68
CA SER A 294 -0.91 -9.46 -1.46
C SER A 294 0.52 -9.76 -1.03
N HIS A 295 1.03 -9.01 -0.07
CA HIS A 295 2.40 -9.13 0.41
C HIS A 295 2.51 -8.89 1.92
N GLY A 296 3.71 -9.01 2.47
CA GLY A 296 3.98 -8.73 3.89
C GLY A 296 4.17 -9.97 4.76
N SER A 297 3.85 -11.17 4.26
CA SER A 297 4.21 -12.41 4.95
C SER A 297 5.70 -12.71 4.78
N PRO A 298 6.42 -13.13 5.83
CA PRO A 298 7.79 -13.65 5.70
C PRO A 298 7.82 -15.06 5.10
N PHE A 299 6.67 -15.71 4.93
CA PHE A 299 6.52 -17.05 4.39
C PHE A 299 6.17 -16.99 2.91
N VAL A 300 7.15 -16.66 2.09
CA VAL A 300 6.97 -16.53 0.65
C VAL A 300 7.69 -17.70 -0.03
N GLU A 301 7.05 -18.35 -1.01
CA GLU A 301 7.72 -19.35 -1.82
C GLU A 301 8.83 -18.70 -2.67
N LYS A 302 9.95 -19.40 -2.86
CA LYS A 302 11.13 -18.89 -3.57
C LYS A 302 10.81 -18.27 -4.94
N GLN A 303 9.84 -18.83 -5.66
CA GLN A 303 9.38 -18.32 -6.96
C GLN A 303 8.74 -16.91 -6.89
N PHE A 304 8.34 -16.45 -5.70
CA PHE A 304 7.74 -15.13 -5.44
C PHE A 304 8.66 -14.21 -4.64
N TYR A 305 9.92 -14.59 -4.43
CA TYR A 305 10.88 -13.74 -3.72
C TYR A 305 11.06 -12.41 -4.43
N PRO A 306 11.31 -11.32 -3.69
CA PRO A 306 11.76 -10.07 -4.27
C PRO A 306 13.09 -10.26 -4.99
N ILE A 307 13.35 -9.43 -5.98
CA ILE A 307 14.58 -9.48 -6.77
C ILE A 307 15.55 -8.40 -6.32
N PHE A 308 16.85 -8.71 -6.45
CA PHE A 308 17.95 -7.77 -6.36
C PHE A 308 18.87 -8.00 -7.55
N VAL A 309 19.05 -7.00 -8.40
CA VAL A 309 19.86 -7.06 -9.61
C VAL A 309 20.89 -5.95 -9.58
N SER A 310 22.18 -6.30 -9.75
CA SER A 310 23.30 -5.39 -9.83
C SER A 310 24.21 -5.80 -10.98
N SER A 311 24.90 -4.85 -11.60
CA SER A 311 25.68 -5.05 -12.83
C SER A 311 26.87 -5.99 -12.72
N ASN A 312 27.37 -6.32 -11.53
CA ASN A 312 28.67 -6.98 -11.31
C ASN A 312 28.63 -8.15 -10.33
N GLU A 313 27.48 -8.78 -10.07
CA GLU A 313 27.40 -9.84 -9.07
C GLU A 313 26.84 -11.14 -9.60
N SER A 314 27.38 -12.27 -9.08
CA SER A 314 26.86 -13.61 -9.28
C SER A 314 25.57 -13.81 -8.50
N GLU A 315 24.73 -14.77 -8.94
CA GLU A 315 23.55 -15.18 -8.22
C GLU A 315 23.85 -15.52 -6.75
N LYS A 316 23.25 -14.76 -5.82
CA LYS A 316 23.24 -15.07 -4.39
C LYS A 316 21.90 -14.70 -3.78
N GLU A 317 21.51 -15.40 -2.75
CA GLU A 317 20.39 -15.03 -1.92
C GLU A 317 20.85 -14.00 -0.89
N LEU A 318 20.08 -12.93 -0.71
CA LEU A 318 20.31 -11.87 0.27
C LEU A 318 19.17 -11.86 1.28
N GLU A 319 19.49 -11.68 2.54
CA GLU A 319 18.48 -11.31 3.52
C GLU A 319 18.13 -9.81 3.35
N PRO A 320 16.88 -9.39 3.60
CA PRO A 320 16.49 -7.98 3.45
C PRO A 320 17.37 -7.01 4.25
N VAL A 321 17.93 -7.44 5.38
CA VAL A 321 18.84 -6.63 6.21
C VAL A 321 20.20 -6.39 5.56
N ASP A 322 20.64 -7.26 4.64
CA ASP A 322 21.93 -7.15 3.97
C ASP A 322 21.92 -6.12 2.82
N VAL A 323 20.74 -5.75 2.33
CA VAL A 323 20.58 -4.82 1.20
C VAL A 323 21.23 -3.47 1.48
N PHE A 324 21.12 -2.98 2.71
CA PHE A 324 21.77 -1.72 3.11
C PHE A 324 23.28 -1.77 2.92
N ASP A 325 23.94 -2.83 3.38
CA ASP A 325 25.38 -3.00 3.26
C ASP A 325 25.83 -3.20 1.80
N GLU A 326 25.02 -3.90 0.98
CA GLU A 326 25.29 -4.04 -0.46
C GLU A 326 25.22 -2.69 -1.19
N ILE A 327 24.27 -1.82 -0.83
CA ILE A 327 24.20 -0.45 -1.38
C ILE A 327 25.42 0.36 -0.92
N LEU A 328 25.82 0.30 0.36
CA LEU A 328 26.97 1.04 0.88
C LEU A 328 28.27 0.66 0.17
N LYS A 329 28.50 -0.62 -0.13
CA LYS A 329 29.69 -1.10 -0.87
C LYS A 329 29.82 -0.51 -2.27
N LYS A 330 28.72 -0.03 -2.86
CA LYS A 330 28.73 0.62 -4.17
C LYS A 330 28.98 2.14 -4.09
N ILE A 331 28.82 2.72 -2.90
CA ILE A 331 29.03 4.16 -2.67
C ILE A 331 30.44 4.44 -2.16
N PHE A 332 30.98 3.54 -1.31
CA PHE A 332 32.25 3.69 -0.60
C PHE A 332 33.20 2.52 -0.91
#